data_66f4953d67465de0eaddd1c3951b05c7
#
_entry.id   66f4953d67465de0eaddd1c3951b05c7
#
_cell.length_a   1.000
_cell.length_b   1.000
_cell.length_c   1.000
_cell.angle_alpha   90.00
_cell.angle_beta   90.00
_cell.angle_gamma   90.00
#
_symmetry.space_group_name_H-M   'P 1'
#
loop_
_entity.id
_entity.type
_entity.pdbx_description
1 polymer ?
#
loop_
_entity_poly.entity_id
_entity_poly.type
_entity_poly.pdbx_seq_one_letter_code
_entity_poly.pdbx_strand_id
1 'polypeptide(L)'
;MSRWDGFEAFVHVVDQGSFSKAAQQMNVSKSFVSRHVTELENRLGAQLLNRTTRTVTLTEVGKSFYTRCREILSGLEEAEHAVFDMQERPRGTLKMTAAGAFGETYVVPIAVDFMKLNPEVHIDISFTNRNIDLVAEGYDLAIRFGVLKDSSLIARRIATRKLHVVGSPDYFENHDHPHCIDELKQHNCLAGALDIWRFSEPGRQGHLEMKIEGNWRSNNARALLEAARLGLGLSQMPASYVQEDIEKGNLISVLDEFQPRDLGVWAVYPSSR
;
A
#
# COMPACT_ATOMS: atom_id res chain seq x y z
N MET A 1 10.09 32.19 16.60
CA MET A 1 9.54 30.84 16.74
C MET A 1 8.80 30.50 15.47
N SER A 2 9.21 29.45 14.80
CA SER A 2 8.58 29.02 13.55
C SER A 2 7.20 28.42 13.84
N ARG A 3 6.22 28.74 13.02
CA ARG A 3 4.87 28.15 13.06
C ARG A 3 4.93 26.63 12.83
N TRP A 4 6.00 26.14 12.22
CA TRP A 4 6.23 24.76 11.81
C TRP A 4 6.70 23.87 12.96
N ASP A 5 7.46 24.42 13.94
CA ASP A 5 8.04 23.64 15.05
C ASP A 5 6.97 22.82 15.81
N GLY A 6 5.75 23.37 15.95
CA GLY A 6 4.65 22.69 16.61
C GLY A 6 4.06 21.53 15.79
N PHE A 7 4.00 21.65 14.45
CA PHE A 7 3.51 20.59 13.58
C PHE A 7 4.47 19.42 13.55
N GLU A 8 5.76 19.72 13.38
CA GLU A 8 6.82 18.71 13.34
C GLU A 8 6.93 17.99 14.68
N ALA A 9 6.97 18.71 15.79
CA ALA A 9 6.97 18.12 17.13
C ALA A 9 5.77 17.21 17.38
N PHE A 10 4.56 17.60 16.96
CA PHE A 10 3.36 16.80 17.09
C PHE A 10 3.47 15.49 16.28
N VAL A 11 3.86 15.56 15.00
CA VAL A 11 4.02 14.38 14.14
C VAL A 11 5.04 13.42 14.72
N HIS A 12 6.22 13.89 15.11
CA HIS A 12 7.24 13.05 15.74
C HIS A 12 6.77 12.40 17.06
N VAL A 13 6.00 13.10 17.88
CA VAL A 13 5.44 12.52 19.12
C VAL A 13 4.46 11.39 18.80
N VAL A 14 3.64 11.53 17.76
CA VAL A 14 2.71 10.48 17.33
C VAL A 14 3.46 9.29 16.77
N ASP A 15 4.41 9.52 15.86
CA ASP A 15 5.20 8.47 15.21
C ASP A 15 5.98 7.62 16.23
N GLN A 16 6.54 8.28 17.26
CA GLN A 16 7.34 7.60 18.30
C GLN A 16 6.51 7.11 19.49
N GLY A 17 5.23 7.49 19.59
CA GLY A 17 4.39 7.22 20.75
C GLY A 17 4.95 7.79 22.07
N SER A 18 5.91 8.71 22.00
CA SER A 18 6.66 9.19 23.16
C SER A 18 7.30 10.55 22.94
N PHE A 19 7.06 11.49 23.86
CA PHE A 19 7.74 12.79 23.87
C PHE A 19 9.26 12.69 24.01
N SER A 20 9.76 11.73 24.77
CA SER A 20 11.21 11.54 24.98
C SER A 20 11.89 11.00 23.73
N LYS A 21 11.29 10.03 23.05
CA LYS A 21 11.83 9.48 21.79
C LYS A 21 11.77 10.52 20.66
N ALA A 22 10.66 11.26 20.57
CA ALA A 22 10.52 12.36 19.59
C ALA A 22 11.61 13.43 19.82
N ALA A 23 11.84 13.84 21.05
CA ALA A 23 12.90 14.79 21.41
C ALA A 23 14.30 14.30 21.02
N GLN A 24 14.58 13.02 21.22
CA GLN A 24 15.83 12.39 20.82
C GLN A 24 15.99 12.39 19.28
N GLN A 25 14.94 12.04 18.55
CA GLN A 25 14.96 12.02 17.08
C GLN A 25 15.16 13.44 16.49
N MET A 26 14.48 14.43 17.07
CA MET A 26 14.60 15.84 16.65
C MET A 26 15.86 16.53 17.17
N ASN A 27 16.69 15.84 17.97
CA ASN A 27 17.89 16.39 18.63
C ASN A 27 17.61 17.66 19.45
N VAL A 28 16.50 17.66 20.20
CA VAL A 28 16.06 18.75 21.07
C VAL A 28 15.70 18.25 22.46
N SER A 29 15.42 19.16 23.41
CA SER A 29 14.98 18.77 24.75
C SER A 29 13.52 18.29 24.76
N LYS A 30 13.18 17.36 25.68
CA LYS A 30 11.78 16.93 25.89
C LYS A 30 10.87 18.11 26.24
N SER A 31 11.36 19.10 26.98
CA SER A 31 10.60 20.31 27.31
C SER A 31 10.31 21.17 26.08
N PHE A 32 11.21 21.22 25.10
CA PHE A 32 10.98 21.86 23.82
C PHE A 32 9.78 21.22 23.11
N VAL A 33 9.83 19.91 22.88
CA VAL A 33 8.76 19.16 22.20
C VAL A 33 7.42 19.33 22.92
N SER A 34 7.41 19.18 24.26
CA SER A 34 6.17 19.29 25.04
C SER A 34 5.55 20.69 24.94
N ARG A 35 6.37 21.75 25.00
CA ARG A 35 5.93 23.13 24.88
C ARG A 35 5.32 23.39 23.51
N HIS A 36 5.97 22.98 22.43
CA HIS A 36 5.53 23.25 21.06
C HIS A 36 4.22 22.51 20.73
N VAL A 37 4.06 21.28 21.21
CA VAL A 37 2.78 20.56 21.08
C VAL A 37 1.68 21.25 21.87
N THR A 38 1.95 21.72 23.09
CA THR A 38 0.96 22.43 23.90
C THR A 38 0.57 23.77 23.28
N GLU A 39 1.54 24.53 22.76
CA GLU A 39 1.27 25.78 22.03
C GLU A 39 0.44 25.54 20.75
N LEU A 40 0.69 24.42 20.05
CA LEU A 40 -0.10 23.99 18.90
C LEU A 40 -1.55 23.69 19.31
N GLU A 41 -1.78 22.87 20.34
CA GLU A 41 -3.11 22.54 20.87
C GLU A 41 -3.87 23.81 21.31
N ASN A 42 -3.19 24.71 22.02
CA ASN A 42 -3.79 26.00 22.44
C ASN A 42 -4.18 26.88 21.25
N ARG A 43 -3.35 26.96 20.22
CA ARG A 43 -3.63 27.72 19.00
C ARG A 43 -4.82 27.17 18.22
N LEU A 44 -4.96 25.84 18.21
CA LEU A 44 -6.07 25.17 17.53
C LEU A 44 -7.35 25.13 18.38
N GLY A 45 -7.26 25.43 19.67
CA GLY A 45 -8.38 25.32 20.61
C GLY A 45 -8.87 23.90 20.83
N ALA A 46 -8.00 22.89 20.55
CA ALA A 46 -8.35 21.49 20.63
C ALA A 46 -7.18 20.65 21.15
N GLN A 47 -7.48 19.65 21.96
CA GLN A 47 -6.50 18.63 22.34
C GLN A 47 -6.33 17.64 21.20
N LEU A 48 -5.08 17.43 20.77
CA LEU A 48 -4.72 16.48 19.72
C LEU A 48 -4.26 15.15 20.30
N LEU A 49 -3.70 15.18 21.51
CA LEU A 49 -3.14 14.03 22.21
C LEU A 49 -3.84 13.76 23.54
N ASN A 50 -4.16 12.49 23.80
CA ASN A 50 -4.47 12.00 25.13
C ASN A 50 -3.14 11.61 25.80
N ARG A 51 -2.80 12.29 26.90
CA ARG A 51 -1.53 12.09 27.62
C ARG A 51 -1.79 11.33 28.91
N THR A 52 -1.16 10.17 29.07
CA THR A 52 -1.00 9.52 30.37
C THR A 52 0.49 9.48 30.72
N THR A 53 0.81 9.09 31.93
CA THR A 53 2.21 8.97 32.37
C THR A 53 2.97 7.86 31.60
N ARG A 54 2.26 6.96 30.91
CA ARG A 54 2.83 5.80 30.24
C ARG A 54 2.61 5.75 28.72
N THR A 55 1.56 6.40 28.24
CA THR A 55 1.17 6.31 26.82
C THR A 55 0.72 7.66 26.26
N VAL A 56 0.99 7.85 24.98
CA VAL A 56 0.49 8.97 24.18
C VAL A 56 -0.37 8.37 23.08
N THR A 57 -1.63 8.81 22.98
CA THR A 57 -2.56 8.38 21.94
C THR A 57 -3.24 9.59 21.30
N LEU A 58 -3.68 9.45 20.07
CA LEU A 58 -4.39 10.51 19.35
C LEU A 58 -5.85 10.64 19.84
N THR A 59 -6.35 11.86 19.90
CA THR A 59 -7.80 12.14 19.93
C THR A 59 -8.38 11.95 18.53
N GLU A 60 -9.71 11.93 18.37
CA GLU A 60 -10.33 11.89 17.02
C GLU A 60 -9.95 13.11 16.17
N VAL A 61 -9.92 14.29 16.77
CA VAL A 61 -9.42 15.51 16.11
C VAL A 61 -7.93 15.36 15.77
N GLY A 62 -7.15 14.80 16.69
CA GLY A 62 -5.73 14.54 16.51
C GLY A 62 -5.44 13.59 15.35
N LYS A 63 -6.24 12.55 15.13
CA LYS A 63 -6.09 11.62 13.99
C LYS A 63 -6.25 12.33 12.65
N SER A 64 -7.35 13.09 12.51
CA SER A 64 -7.61 13.86 11.29
C SER A 64 -6.50 14.89 11.03
N PHE A 65 -6.06 15.57 12.07
CA PHE A 65 -5.01 16.58 11.99
C PHE A 65 -3.63 15.96 11.67
N TYR A 66 -3.30 14.81 12.27
CA TYR A 66 -2.06 14.08 11.99
C TYR A 66 -1.93 13.69 10.51
N THR A 67 -2.99 13.14 9.91
CA THR A 67 -3.00 12.80 8.49
C THR A 67 -2.65 14.01 7.62
N ARG A 68 -3.27 15.17 7.91
CA ARG A 68 -3.00 16.40 7.18
C ARG A 68 -1.59 16.94 7.39
N CYS A 69 -1.08 16.87 8.63
CA CYS A 69 0.29 17.29 8.92
C CYS A 69 1.31 16.42 8.19
N ARG A 70 1.10 15.12 8.11
CA ARG A 70 1.96 14.18 7.36
C ARG A 70 1.99 14.52 5.87
N GLU A 71 0.84 14.79 5.26
CA GLU A 71 0.75 15.23 3.86
C GLU A 71 1.58 16.51 3.61
N ILE A 72 1.46 17.49 4.50
CA ILE A 72 2.16 18.78 4.38
C ILE A 72 3.67 18.61 4.57
N LEU A 73 4.11 17.87 5.59
CA LEU A 73 5.54 17.63 5.84
C LEU A 73 6.18 16.84 4.70
N SER A 74 5.49 15.83 4.16
CA SER A 74 5.95 15.12 2.97
C SER A 74 6.10 16.04 1.75
N GLY A 75 5.16 16.98 1.55
CA GLY A 75 5.26 17.96 0.47
C GLY A 75 6.41 18.96 0.65
N LEU A 76 6.75 19.30 1.89
CA LEU A 76 7.91 20.15 2.20
C LEU A 76 9.22 19.40 1.91
N GLU A 77 9.34 18.16 2.37
CA GLU A 77 10.49 17.29 2.06
C GLU A 77 10.66 17.12 0.54
N GLU A 78 9.56 16.93 -0.21
CA GLU A 78 9.58 16.87 -1.68
C GLU A 78 10.11 18.18 -2.31
N ALA A 79 9.71 19.33 -1.77
CA ALA A 79 10.17 20.63 -2.28
C ALA A 79 11.65 20.86 -1.97
N GLU A 80 12.15 20.45 -0.81
CA GLU A 80 13.57 20.50 -0.46
C GLU A 80 14.38 19.54 -1.35
N HIS A 81 13.90 18.32 -1.56
CA HIS A 81 14.53 17.36 -2.48
C HIS A 81 14.57 17.87 -3.92
N ALA A 82 13.53 18.54 -4.40
CA ALA A 82 13.52 19.12 -5.75
C ALA A 82 14.64 20.17 -5.96
N VAL A 83 15.05 20.87 -4.91
CA VAL A 83 16.18 21.80 -4.96
C VAL A 83 17.53 21.06 -4.97
N PHE A 84 17.63 19.96 -4.22
CA PHE A 84 18.83 19.10 -4.24
C PHE A 84 18.98 18.34 -5.56
N ASP A 85 17.87 17.85 -6.14
CA ASP A 85 17.84 17.15 -7.43
C ASP A 85 18.29 18.03 -8.62
N MET A 86 18.22 19.35 -8.49
CA MET A 86 18.80 20.27 -9.49
C MET A 86 20.34 20.28 -9.50
N GLN A 87 21.00 19.67 -8.52
CA GLN A 87 22.47 19.76 -8.38
C GLN A 87 23.21 18.44 -8.58
N GLU A 88 22.58 17.27 -8.49
CA GLU A 88 23.26 15.99 -8.69
C GLU A 88 22.48 15.06 -9.63
N ARG A 89 23.16 14.59 -10.70
CA ARG A 89 22.61 13.55 -11.56
C ARG A 89 22.49 12.23 -10.76
N PRO A 90 21.33 11.58 -10.78
CA PRO A 90 21.18 10.28 -10.14
C PRO A 90 22.22 9.28 -10.67
N ARG A 91 22.90 8.57 -9.75
CA ARG A 91 23.93 7.56 -10.08
C ARG A 91 23.97 6.46 -9.02
N GLY A 92 24.49 5.31 -9.38
CA GLY A 92 24.63 4.16 -8.49
C GLY A 92 23.55 3.12 -8.72
N THR A 93 23.39 2.17 -7.78
CA THR A 93 22.47 1.05 -7.92
C THR A 93 21.25 1.26 -7.03
N LEU A 94 20.05 1.24 -7.65
CA LEU A 94 18.76 1.16 -6.97
C LEU A 94 18.32 -0.30 -6.88
N LYS A 95 18.39 -0.88 -5.68
CA LYS A 95 17.92 -2.23 -5.41
C LYS A 95 16.47 -2.21 -4.97
N MET A 96 15.59 -2.74 -5.81
CA MET A 96 14.16 -2.66 -5.56
C MET A 96 13.45 -4.00 -5.65
N THR A 97 12.26 -4.09 -5.07
CA THR A 97 11.40 -5.25 -5.15
C THR A 97 9.98 -4.84 -5.48
N ALA A 98 9.33 -5.61 -6.33
CA ALA A 98 7.94 -5.37 -6.73
C ALA A 98 7.13 -6.67 -6.68
N ALA A 99 5.82 -6.52 -6.51
CA ALA A 99 4.93 -7.66 -6.52
C ALA A 99 4.52 -8.01 -7.95
N GLY A 100 4.83 -9.25 -8.36
CA GLY A 100 4.33 -9.95 -9.55
C GLY A 100 4.12 -9.11 -10.80
N ALA A 101 3.03 -9.39 -11.53
CA ALA A 101 2.78 -8.75 -12.83
C ALA A 101 2.53 -7.23 -12.76
N PHE A 102 2.10 -6.69 -11.62
CA PHE A 102 2.04 -5.23 -11.52
C PHE A 102 3.44 -4.63 -11.70
N GLY A 103 4.44 -5.25 -11.08
CA GLY A 103 5.84 -4.86 -11.26
C GLY A 103 6.28 -5.00 -12.72
N GLU A 104 5.99 -6.15 -13.33
CA GLU A 104 6.32 -6.42 -14.74
C GLU A 104 5.64 -5.42 -15.69
N THR A 105 4.35 -5.17 -15.48
CA THR A 105 3.53 -4.37 -16.41
C THR A 105 3.74 -2.87 -16.25
N TYR A 106 3.88 -2.38 -15.00
CA TYR A 106 3.89 -0.94 -14.73
C TYR A 106 5.23 -0.41 -14.21
N VAL A 107 5.93 -1.19 -13.38
CA VAL A 107 7.19 -0.71 -12.78
C VAL A 107 8.36 -0.82 -13.76
N VAL A 108 8.44 -1.91 -14.52
CA VAL A 108 9.53 -2.11 -15.49
C VAL A 108 9.57 -1.01 -16.56
N PRO A 109 8.47 -0.64 -17.24
CA PRO A 109 8.50 0.47 -18.20
C PRO A 109 8.97 1.79 -17.57
N ILE A 110 8.49 2.13 -16.38
CA ILE A 110 8.89 3.35 -15.65
C ILE A 110 10.39 3.30 -15.30
N ALA A 111 10.87 2.15 -14.81
CA ALA A 111 12.28 1.95 -14.48
C ALA A 111 13.18 2.11 -15.70
N VAL A 112 12.77 1.56 -16.85
CA VAL A 112 13.50 1.68 -18.12
C VAL A 112 13.54 3.13 -18.58
N ASP A 113 12.44 3.86 -18.52
CA ASP A 113 12.41 5.27 -18.94
C ASP A 113 13.24 6.15 -17.98
N PHE A 114 13.22 5.86 -16.69
CA PHE A 114 14.09 6.52 -15.73
C PHE A 114 15.58 6.29 -16.01
N MET A 115 15.99 5.05 -16.33
CA MET A 115 17.37 4.72 -16.69
C MET A 115 17.82 5.39 -18.01
N LYS A 116 16.94 5.52 -18.99
CA LYS A 116 17.24 6.26 -20.24
C LYS A 116 17.57 7.73 -19.97
N LEU A 117 16.90 8.35 -18.99
CA LEU A 117 17.15 9.72 -18.57
C LEU A 117 18.37 9.86 -17.65
N ASN A 118 18.74 8.76 -16.97
CA ASN A 118 19.83 8.73 -15.97
C ASN A 118 20.78 7.57 -16.26
N PRO A 119 21.70 7.69 -17.22
CA PRO A 119 22.56 6.59 -17.69
C PRO A 119 23.52 6.02 -16.65
N GLU A 120 23.78 6.76 -15.58
CA GLU A 120 24.67 6.35 -14.47
C GLU A 120 23.93 5.56 -13.38
N VAL A 121 22.61 5.35 -13.55
CA VAL A 121 21.79 4.55 -12.64
C VAL A 121 21.73 3.09 -13.11
N HIS A 122 21.96 2.18 -12.18
CA HIS A 122 21.72 0.76 -12.34
C HIS A 122 20.50 0.35 -11.51
N ILE A 123 19.64 -0.51 -12.03
CA ILE A 123 18.47 -1.01 -11.28
C ILE A 123 18.61 -2.53 -11.13
N ASP A 124 18.56 -3.00 -9.87
CA ASP A 124 18.42 -4.41 -9.50
C ASP A 124 17.00 -4.62 -8.98
N ILE A 125 16.13 -5.27 -9.78
CA ILE A 125 14.73 -5.49 -9.46
C ILE A 125 14.42 -6.96 -9.25
N SER A 126 13.87 -7.28 -8.05
CA SER A 126 13.39 -8.62 -7.71
C SER A 126 11.87 -8.66 -7.64
N PHE A 127 11.25 -9.66 -8.28
CA PHE A 127 9.80 -9.85 -8.25
C PHE A 127 9.43 -10.91 -7.22
N THR A 128 8.72 -10.48 -6.16
CA THR A 128 8.24 -11.40 -5.12
C THR A 128 7.03 -10.84 -4.38
N ASN A 129 6.11 -11.76 -4.02
CA ASN A 129 4.97 -11.46 -3.16
C ASN A 129 5.27 -11.72 -1.68
N ARG A 130 6.48 -12.20 -1.34
CA ARG A 130 6.93 -12.42 0.03
C ARG A 130 7.03 -11.09 0.77
N ASN A 131 6.64 -11.08 2.03
CA ASN A 131 6.89 -9.93 2.88
C ASN A 131 8.39 -9.88 3.21
N ILE A 132 9.06 -8.81 2.80
CA ILE A 132 10.51 -8.63 2.89
C ILE A 132 10.77 -7.55 3.94
N ASP A 133 11.76 -7.77 4.79
CA ASP A 133 12.36 -6.71 5.59
C ASP A 133 13.33 -5.92 4.69
N LEU A 134 12.91 -4.73 4.26
CA LEU A 134 13.67 -3.91 3.31
C LEU A 134 15.06 -3.55 3.85
N VAL A 135 15.13 -3.20 5.13
CA VAL A 135 16.39 -2.77 5.76
C VAL A 135 17.35 -3.94 5.91
N ALA A 136 16.87 -5.07 6.44
CA ALA A 136 17.69 -6.26 6.67
C ALA A 136 18.17 -6.90 5.37
N GLU A 137 17.36 -6.88 4.29
CA GLU A 137 17.70 -7.46 2.99
C GLU A 137 18.35 -6.43 2.03
N GLY A 138 18.54 -5.17 2.49
CA GLY A 138 19.24 -4.13 1.77
C GLY A 138 18.52 -3.63 0.51
N TYR A 139 17.18 -3.56 0.55
CA TYR A 139 16.39 -2.95 -0.51
C TYR A 139 16.16 -1.46 -0.24
N ASP A 140 16.29 -0.65 -1.29
CA ASP A 140 16.05 0.79 -1.25
C ASP A 140 14.58 1.12 -1.44
N LEU A 141 13.84 0.32 -2.24
CA LEU A 141 12.46 0.56 -2.61
C LEU A 141 11.68 -0.76 -2.73
N ALA A 142 10.45 -0.77 -2.24
CA ALA A 142 9.50 -1.84 -2.52
C ALA A 142 8.17 -1.30 -3.05
N ILE A 143 7.64 -1.96 -4.08
CA ILE A 143 6.27 -1.73 -4.53
C ILE A 143 5.40 -2.84 -3.93
N ARG A 144 4.46 -2.45 -3.07
CA ARG A 144 3.65 -3.38 -2.25
C ARG A 144 2.17 -3.07 -2.36
N PHE A 145 1.36 -4.10 -2.04
CA PHE A 145 -0.10 -4.03 -2.03
C PHE A 145 -0.68 -4.19 -0.63
N GLY A 146 -1.86 -3.61 -0.42
CA GLY A 146 -2.67 -3.84 0.76
C GLY A 146 -2.43 -2.85 1.89
N VAL A 147 -2.82 -3.26 3.09
CA VAL A 147 -2.64 -2.47 4.31
C VAL A 147 -1.22 -2.69 4.81
N LEU A 148 -0.47 -1.62 4.94
CA LEU A 148 0.86 -1.67 5.51
C LEU A 148 0.75 -1.79 7.03
N LYS A 149 1.56 -2.68 7.62
CA LYS A 149 1.71 -2.72 9.08
C LYS A 149 2.53 -1.52 9.52
N ASP A 150 2.26 -1.02 10.72
CA ASP A 150 3.07 0.04 11.32
C ASP A 150 4.56 -0.36 11.29
N SER A 151 5.35 0.46 10.62
CA SER A 151 6.78 0.27 10.47
C SER A 151 7.48 1.63 10.44
N SER A 152 8.79 1.64 10.64
CA SER A 152 9.63 2.83 10.49
C SER A 152 9.87 3.23 9.02
N LEU A 153 9.24 2.54 8.09
CA LEU A 153 9.35 2.81 6.65
C LEU A 153 8.40 3.91 6.23
N ILE A 154 8.82 4.69 5.25
CA ILE A 154 7.93 5.63 4.57
C ILE A 154 7.11 4.87 3.55
N ALA A 155 5.82 5.14 3.50
CA ALA A 155 4.90 4.52 2.57
C ALA A 155 4.12 5.60 1.81
N ARG A 156 4.32 5.67 0.50
CA ARG A 156 3.60 6.57 -0.39
C ARG A 156 2.63 5.79 -1.26
N ARG A 157 1.35 6.16 -1.25
CA ARG A 157 0.35 5.57 -2.14
C ARG A 157 0.59 6.08 -3.56
N ILE A 158 0.82 5.17 -4.50
CA ILE A 158 1.11 5.50 -5.91
C ILE A 158 -0.03 5.14 -6.86
N ALA A 159 -0.89 4.18 -6.48
CA ALA A 159 -2.02 3.77 -7.31
C ALA A 159 -3.11 3.09 -6.47
N THR A 160 -4.23 2.81 -7.12
CA THR A 160 -5.29 1.93 -6.61
C THR A 160 -5.36 0.66 -7.45
N ARG A 161 -5.51 -0.48 -6.79
CA ARG A 161 -5.64 -1.79 -7.43
C ARG A 161 -7.10 -2.22 -7.44
N LYS A 162 -7.58 -2.66 -8.59
CA LYS A 162 -8.89 -3.33 -8.74
C LYS A 162 -8.68 -4.84 -8.78
N LEU A 163 -9.58 -5.57 -8.16
CA LEU A 163 -9.64 -7.04 -8.23
C LEU A 163 -10.98 -7.45 -8.86
N HIS A 164 -10.92 -8.42 -9.75
CA HIS A 164 -12.09 -9.06 -10.34
C HIS A 164 -12.16 -10.52 -9.90
N VAL A 165 -13.35 -11.04 -9.69
CA VAL A 165 -13.60 -12.47 -9.62
C VAL A 165 -13.94 -12.92 -11.02
N VAL A 166 -13.16 -13.82 -11.59
CA VAL A 166 -13.28 -14.24 -12.99
C VAL A 166 -13.35 -15.75 -13.12
N GLY A 167 -14.12 -16.21 -14.12
CA GLY A 167 -14.13 -17.57 -14.62
C GLY A 167 -14.26 -17.58 -16.13
N SER A 168 -13.92 -18.69 -16.80
CA SER A 168 -14.13 -18.81 -18.24
C SER A 168 -15.61 -19.04 -18.58
N PRO A 169 -16.04 -18.73 -19.84
CA PRO A 169 -17.35 -19.13 -20.33
C PRO A 169 -17.63 -20.63 -20.14
N ASP A 170 -16.65 -21.48 -20.47
CA ASP A 170 -16.77 -22.96 -20.34
C ASP A 170 -17.06 -23.40 -18.91
N TYR A 171 -16.50 -22.69 -17.90
CA TYR A 171 -16.82 -22.98 -16.51
C TYR A 171 -18.29 -22.69 -16.21
N PHE A 172 -18.82 -21.61 -16.71
CA PHE A 172 -20.18 -21.16 -16.49
C PHE A 172 -21.24 -21.92 -17.33
N GLU A 173 -20.83 -22.74 -18.32
CA GLU A 173 -21.76 -23.68 -18.97
C GLU A 173 -22.34 -24.70 -18.00
N ASN A 174 -21.57 -25.04 -16.94
CA ASN A 174 -21.95 -26.08 -15.98
C ASN A 174 -22.14 -25.55 -14.53
N HIS A 175 -21.99 -24.25 -14.34
CA HIS A 175 -22.12 -23.60 -13.05
C HIS A 175 -22.85 -22.27 -13.20
N ASP A 176 -23.80 -22.00 -12.31
CA ASP A 176 -24.49 -20.73 -12.30
C ASP A 176 -23.52 -19.57 -11.97
N HIS A 177 -23.84 -18.35 -12.44
CA HIS A 177 -23.10 -17.17 -12.06
C HIS A 177 -23.40 -16.80 -10.62
N PRO A 178 -22.41 -16.61 -9.73
CA PRO A 178 -22.66 -16.17 -8.37
C PRO A 178 -23.16 -14.72 -8.35
N HIS A 179 -24.29 -14.48 -7.67
CA HIS A 179 -24.90 -13.17 -7.49
C HIS A 179 -24.58 -12.54 -6.13
N CYS A 180 -24.08 -13.33 -5.19
CA CYS A 180 -23.63 -12.85 -3.89
C CYS A 180 -22.36 -13.60 -3.45
N ILE A 181 -21.66 -13.01 -2.47
CA ILE A 181 -20.37 -13.55 -1.98
C ILE A 181 -20.52 -14.95 -1.40
N ASP A 182 -21.64 -15.23 -0.73
CA ASP A 182 -21.87 -16.53 -0.09
C ASP A 182 -22.02 -17.69 -1.09
N GLU A 183 -22.45 -17.43 -2.31
CA GLU A 183 -22.57 -18.43 -3.38
C GLU A 183 -21.20 -18.95 -3.87
N LEU A 184 -20.11 -18.24 -3.60
CA LEU A 184 -18.75 -18.72 -3.86
C LEU A 184 -18.42 -20.04 -3.16
N LYS A 185 -19.16 -20.40 -2.09
CA LYS A 185 -19.04 -21.70 -1.41
C LYS A 185 -19.46 -22.88 -2.29
N GLN A 186 -20.22 -22.63 -3.36
CA GLN A 186 -20.67 -23.63 -4.33
C GLN A 186 -19.72 -23.74 -5.53
N HIS A 187 -18.69 -22.92 -5.57
CA HIS A 187 -17.74 -22.87 -6.68
C HIS A 187 -16.36 -23.39 -6.29
N ASN A 188 -15.64 -23.89 -7.27
CA ASN A 188 -14.21 -24.19 -7.13
C ASN A 188 -13.42 -22.88 -7.17
N CYS A 189 -13.01 -22.37 -6.02
CA CYS A 189 -12.27 -21.10 -5.91
C CYS A 189 -10.76 -21.35 -5.91
N LEU A 190 -10.07 -20.86 -6.94
CA LEU A 190 -8.64 -21.07 -7.14
C LEU A 190 -7.83 -20.17 -6.20
N ALA A 191 -7.18 -20.78 -5.21
CA ALA A 191 -6.49 -20.07 -4.15
C ALA A 191 -5.12 -19.52 -4.60
N GLY A 192 -4.84 -18.26 -4.23
CA GLY A 192 -3.51 -17.67 -4.32
C GLY A 192 -2.57 -18.14 -3.21
N ALA A 193 -1.62 -17.30 -2.84
CA ALA A 193 -0.75 -17.55 -1.68
C ALA A 193 -1.56 -17.65 -0.38
N LEU A 194 -2.67 -16.89 -0.28
CA LEU A 194 -3.65 -16.96 0.79
C LEU A 194 -4.96 -17.53 0.25
N ASP A 195 -5.69 -18.21 1.11
CA ASP A 195 -7.05 -18.73 0.87
C ASP A 195 -8.13 -17.74 1.32
N ILE A 196 -7.83 -16.45 1.23
CA ILE A 196 -8.72 -15.37 1.62
C ILE A 196 -8.90 -14.43 0.43
N TRP A 197 -10.17 -14.22 0.04
CA TRP A 197 -10.55 -13.20 -0.92
C TRP A 197 -11.14 -12.00 -0.21
N ARG A 198 -10.96 -10.82 -0.80
CA ARG A 198 -11.45 -9.55 -0.25
C ARG A 198 -12.55 -8.99 -1.09
N PHE A 199 -13.55 -8.43 -0.40
CA PHE A 199 -14.72 -7.82 -1.00
C PHE A 199 -15.05 -6.52 -0.29
N SER A 200 -15.95 -5.72 -0.86
CA SER A 200 -16.58 -4.56 -0.24
C SER A 200 -18.07 -4.65 -0.45
N GLU A 201 -18.86 -4.48 0.60
CA GLU A 201 -20.32 -4.40 0.48
C GLU A 201 -20.74 -2.99 0.05
N PRO A 202 -21.71 -2.86 -0.88
CA PRO A 202 -22.29 -1.55 -1.21
C PRO A 202 -22.83 -0.85 0.05
N GLY A 203 -22.44 0.40 0.28
CA GLY A 203 -22.91 1.21 1.42
C GLY A 203 -22.21 0.95 2.75
N ARG A 204 -21.30 -0.02 2.85
CA ARG A 204 -20.53 -0.32 4.07
C ARG A 204 -19.08 0.09 3.91
N GLN A 205 -18.50 0.67 4.98
CA GLN A 205 -17.07 0.97 5.02
C GLN A 205 -16.26 -0.28 5.43
N GLY A 206 -15.07 -0.43 4.84
CA GLY A 206 -14.15 -1.53 5.14
C GLY A 206 -14.21 -2.65 4.11
N HIS A 207 -13.40 -3.69 4.38
CA HIS A 207 -13.33 -4.88 3.54
C HIS A 207 -13.93 -6.08 4.27
N LEU A 208 -14.66 -6.89 3.54
CA LEU A 208 -15.06 -8.22 3.96
C LEU A 208 -14.00 -9.21 3.50
N GLU A 209 -13.50 -10.05 4.40
CA GLU A 209 -12.60 -11.14 4.07
C GLU A 209 -13.40 -12.46 4.09
N MET A 210 -13.32 -13.22 3.00
CA MET A 210 -13.95 -14.52 2.87
C MET A 210 -12.87 -15.57 2.66
N LYS A 211 -12.90 -16.60 3.51
CA LYS A 211 -12.10 -17.81 3.28
C LYS A 211 -12.74 -18.60 2.16
N ILE A 212 -11.94 -18.91 1.15
CA ILE A 212 -12.38 -19.66 -0.03
C ILE A 212 -11.91 -21.11 0.04
N GLU A 213 -12.63 -21.98 -0.67
CA GLU A 213 -12.31 -23.39 -0.81
C GLU A 213 -12.21 -23.77 -2.28
N GLY A 214 -11.27 -24.67 -2.60
CA GLY A 214 -11.04 -25.15 -3.96
C GLY A 214 -9.90 -26.17 -4.03
N ASN A 215 -9.76 -26.80 -5.18
CA ASN A 215 -8.83 -27.89 -5.39
C ASN A 215 -7.50 -27.45 -6.05
N TRP A 216 -7.30 -26.14 -6.28
CA TRP A 216 -6.11 -25.59 -6.88
C TRP A 216 -5.55 -24.44 -6.04
N ARG A 217 -4.26 -24.46 -5.78
CA ARG A 217 -3.53 -23.39 -5.11
C ARG A 217 -2.22 -23.09 -5.84
N SER A 218 -1.96 -21.79 -6.08
CA SER A 218 -0.67 -21.35 -6.63
C SER A 218 -0.30 -19.96 -6.12
N ASN A 219 0.97 -19.74 -5.82
CA ASN A 219 1.51 -18.39 -5.55
C ASN A 219 1.88 -17.64 -6.84
N ASN A 220 1.72 -18.27 -7.99
CA ASN A 220 1.93 -17.67 -9.30
C ASN A 220 0.60 -17.25 -9.92
N ALA A 221 0.42 -15.94 -10.09
CA ALA A 221 -0.83 -15.40 -10.61
C ALA A 221 -1.11 -15.79 -12.07
N ARG A 222 -0.06 -16.01 -12.91
CA ARG A 222 -0.24 -16.49 -14.28
C ARG A 222 -0.76 -17.94 -14.30
N ALA A 223 -0.29 -18.78 -13.38
CA ALA A 223 -0.82 -20.14 -13.26
C ALA A 223 -2.28 -20.17 -12.81
N LEU A 224 -2.70 -19.23 -11.94
CA LEU A 224 -4.10 -19.05 -11.57
C LEU A 224 -4.95 -18.57 -12.74
N LEU A 225 -4.43 -17.63 -13.52
CA LEU A 225 -5.08 -17.11 -14.72
C LEU A 225 -5.34 -18.22 -15.74
N GLU A 226 -4.31 -19.01 -16.04
CA GLU A 226 -4.44 -20.15 -16.99
C GLU A 226 -5.44 -21.20 -16.48
N ALA A 227 -5.39 -21.53 -15.19
CA ALA A 227 -6.37 -22.46 -14.61
C ALA A 227 -7.82 -21.93 -14.74
N ALA A 228 -8.03 -20.63 -14.54
CA ALA A 228 -9.33 -20.00 -14.73
C ALA A 228 -9.77 -19.99 -16.20
N ARG A 229 -8.86 -19.67 -17.14
CA ARG A 229 -9.13 -19.71 -18.59
C ARG A 229 -9.51 -21.10 -19.09
N LEU A 230 -8.89 -22.13 -18.53
CA LEU A 230 -9.14 -23.54 -18.85
C LEU A 230 -10.38 -24.10 -18.15
N GLY A 231 -11.19 -23.28 -17.50
CA GLY A 231 -12.47 -23.71 -16.93
C GLY A 231 -12.36 -24.46 -15.61
N LEU A 232 -11.22 -24.39 -14.91
CA LEU A 232 -11.05 -25.13 -13.65
C LEU A 232 -11.89 -24.55 -12.50
N GLY A 233 -12.15 -23.22 -12.51
CA GLY A 233 -12.86 -22.57 -11.43
C GLY A 233 -12.77 -21.05 -11.50
N LEU A 234 -13.18 -20.40 -10.41
CA LEU A 234 -13.12 -18.95 -10.24
C LEU A 234 -11.80 -18.52 -9.61
N SER A 235 -11.29 -17.35 -10.01
CA SER A 235 -10.11 -16.75 -9.42
C SER A 235 -10.33 -15.26 -9.14
N GLN A 236 -9.90 -14.77 -7.96
CA GLN A 236 -9.86 -13.33 -7.71
C GLN A 236 -8.52 -12.77 -8.17
N MET A 237 -8.56 -11.95 -9.21
CA MET A 237 -7.38 -11.50 -9.93
C MET A 237 -7.32 -9.98 -10.06
N PRO A 238 -6.11 -9.37 -10.07
CA PRO A 238 -5.95 -7.98 -10.43
C PRO A 238 -6.40 -7.68 -11.86
N ALA A 239 -6.99 -6.50 -12.07
CA ALA A 239 -7.38 -6.02 -13.40
C ALA A 239 -6.23 -6.10 -14.41
N SER A 240 -4.98 -5.81 -13.98
CA SER A 240 -3.78 -5.91 -14.83
C SER A 240 -3.51 -7.29 -15.43
N TYR A 241 -4.14 -8.34 -14.93
CA TYR A 241 -4.02 -9.69 -15.49
C TYR A 241 -5.19 -10.08 -16.38
N VAL A 242 -6.39 -9.58 -16.07
CA VAL A 242 -7.64 -10.13 -16.63
C VAL A 242 -8.40 -9.16 -17.51
N GLN A 243 -8.02 -7.88 -17.54
CA GLN A 243 -8.76 -6.86 -18.26
C GLN A 243 -8.89 -7.19 -19.76
N GLU A 244 -7.79 -7.59 -20.39
CA GLU A 244 -7.78 -7.96 -21.81
C GLU A 244 -8.64 -9.19 -22.10
N ASP A 245 -8.63 -10.19 -21.20
CA ASP A 245 -9.46 -11.39 -21.36
C ASP A 245 -10.95 -11.11 -21.16
N ILE A 246 -11.28 -10.21 -20.22
CA ILE A 246 -12.66 -9.76 -20.02
C ILE A 246 -13.16 -9.03 -21.27
N GLU A 247 -12.36 -8.12 -21.81
CA GLU A 247 -12.71 -7.37 -23.04
C GLU A 247 -12.85 -8.26 -24.27
N LYS A 248 -12.07 -9.34 -24.37
CA LYS A 248 -12.14 -10.32 -25.44
C LYS A 248 -13.20 -11.41 -25.21
N GLY A 249 -13.80 -11.47 -24.04
CA GLY A 249 -14.78 -12.50 -23.68
C GLY A 249 -14.18 -13.86 -23.33
N ASN A 250 -12.86 -13.97 -23.16
CA ASN A 250 -12.19 -15.18 -22.70
C ASN A 250 -12.44 -15.47 -21.21
N LEU A 251 -12.73 -14.42 -20.44
CA LEU A 251 -13.13 -14.49 -19.05
C LEU A 251 -14.36 -13.63 -18.79
N ILE A 252 -15.21 -14.10 -17.89
CA ILE A 252 -16.39 -13.38 -17.42
C ILE A 252 -16.10 -12.89 -16.00
N SER A 253 -16.28 -11.58 -15.77
CA SER A 253 -16.22 -11.00 -14.44
C SER A 253 -17.56 -11.17 -13.73
N VAL A 254 -17.52 -11.58 -12.46
CA VAL A 254 -18.71 -11.75 -11.60
C VAL A 254 -18.50 -11.00 -10.29
N LEU A 255 -19.58 -10.69 -9.58
CA LEU A 255 -19.57 -9.98 -8.30
C LEU A 255 -18.90 -8.58 -8.38
N ASP A 256 -19.02 -7.89 -9.50
CA ASP A 256 -18.36 -6.60 -9.72
C ASP A 256 -18.80 -5.50 -8.75
N GLU A 257 -20.03 -5.57 -8.25
CA GLU A 257 -20.55 -4.65 -7.23
C GLU A 257 -19.87 -4.82 -5.86
N PHE A 258 -19.30 -6.00 -5.62
CA PHE A 258 -18.58 -6.36 -4.38
C PHE A 258 -17.05 -6.19 -4.52
N GLN A 259 -16.55 -5.61 -5.60
CA GLN A 259 -15.11 -5.40 -5.77
C GLN A 259 -14.53 -4.61 -4.59
N PRO A 260 -13.38 -5.04 -4.04
CA PRO A 260 -12.77 -4.33 -2.93
C PRO A 260 -12.39 -2.92 -3.35
N ARG A 261 -12.78 -1.96 -2.52
CA ARG A 261 -12.48 -0.54 -2.71
C ARG A 261 -11.18 -0.19 -2.00
N ASP A 262 -10.48 0.81 -2.50
CA ASP A 262 -9.30 1.39 -1.84
C ASP A 262 -8.11 0.45 -1.57
N LEU A 263 -7.94 -0.60 -2.37
CA LEU A 263 -6.72 -1.39 -2.31
C LEU A 263 -5.54 -0.56 -2.84
N GLY A 264 -4.74 -0.04 -1.92
CA GLY A 264 -3.58 0.78 -2.25
C GLY A 264 -2.45 -0.03 -2.90
N VAL A 265 -1.78 0.60 -3.86
CA VAL A 265 -0.43 0.25 -4.30
C VAL A 265 0.51 1.27 -3.68
N TRP A 266 1.54 0.81 -3.01
CA TRP A 266 2.41 1.64 -2.20
C TRP A 266 3.86 1.51 -2.65
N ALA A 267 4.54 2.65 -2.79
CA ALA A 267 5.98 2.73 -2.77
C ALA A 267 6.40 2.80 -1.29
N VAL A 268 7.23 1.85 -0.87
CA VAL A 268 7.70 1.72 0.52
C VAL A 268 9.21 1.76 0.51
N TYR A 269 9.79 2.63 1.33
CA TYR A 269 11.24 2.81 1.40
C TYR A 269 11.66 3.22 2.82
N PRO A 270 12.93 2.99 3.20
CA PRO A 270 13.45 3.46 4.49
C PRO A 270 13.36 4.98 4.59
N SER A 271 13.05 5.51 5.77
CA SER A 271 13.17 6.96 6.02
C SER A 271 14.59 7.39 5.71
N SER A 272 14.73 8.40 4.86
CA SER A 272 15.99 8.82 4.25
C SER A 272 17.14 8.88 5.24
N ARG A 273 18.18 8.34 4.78
CA ARG A 273 19.53 8.77 5.14
C ARG A 273 19.88 9.98 4.30
#